data_6fa09706710023ed81d7446eac3f20a1
#
_entry.id   6fa09706710023ed81d7446eac3f20a1
#
_cell.length_a   1.000
_cell.length_b   1.000
_cell.length_c   1.000
_cell.angle_alpha   90.00
_cell.angle_beta   90.00
_cell.angle_gamma   90.00
#
_symmetry.space_group_name_H-M   'P 1'
#
loop_
_entity.id
_entity.type
_entity.pdbx_description
1 polymer ?
#
loop_
_entity_poly.entity_id
_entity_poly.type
_entity_poly.pdbx_seq_one_letter_code
_entity_poly.pdbx_strand_id
1 'polypeptide(L)'
;MDKWALLNIECDLRAKEYWKDIIVGYRKPPHTMKRGIWQLKIKGHTVCSNVTKNMRESISGEEILEYYVAKKRRMTKDQFHQIDWTSQGKALNSINTGRQHWVSKFTSGWCATGKMMHIWKQRLTSSCPRCNSANEDNTHILSCKSVGAMHEWKKSMVRIKEWLENNNTCPDLKKLVLNIIRNWKLRRKIQLHDNIEFDGIKEVFKVQKEIGWRIFLDGCLTYEWSKLQQSYLEWIGSKKTGVSWVKGLIKELWELQWDAWRHRNSVLHNTPLADIMEGKLSLERSLRKEWSVGFNNFPDSVIASIPKRIKQVMKGDVSDKKGWFVLVRTVRENMGDNRTLDEFSDPKSSLRAWVGM
;
A
#
# COMPACT_ATOMS: atom_id res chain seq x y z
N MET A 1 10.19 -30.45 24.12
CA MET A 1 9.22 -29.87 23.16
C MET A 1 7.92 -29.66 23.92
N ASP A 2 7.31 -28.47 23.80
CA ASP A 2 6.08 -28.14 24.52
C ASP A 2 4.92 -29.03 24.02
N LYS A 3 4.05 -29.49 24.93
CA LYS A 3 2.87 -30.33 24.65
C LYS A 3 1.96 -29.70 23.56
N TRP A 4 1.85 -28.38 23.54
CA TRP A 4 1.08 -27.63 22.54
C TRP A 4 1.75 -27.65 21.16
N ALA A 5 3.08 -27.61 21.10
CA ALA A 5 3.81 -27.73 19.85
C ALA A 5 3.64 -29.11 19.20
N LEU A 6 3.64 -30.20 20.00
CA LEU A 6 3.38 -31.54 19.53
C LEU A 6 1.96 -31.70 19.01
N LEU A 7 0.97 -31.15 19.72
CA LEU A 7 -0.44 -31.15 19.27
C LEU A 7 -0.62 -30.39 17.94
N ASN A 8 0.04 -29.27 17.77
CA ASN A 8 -0.02 -28.51 16.53
C ASN A 8 0.59 -29.29 15.35
N ILE A 9 1.74 -29.96 15.58
CA ILE A 9 2.38 -30.81 14.54
C ILE A 9 1.43 -31.95 14.16
N GLU A 10 0.81 -32.62 15.13
CA GLU A 10 -0.11 -33.71 14.88
C GLU A 10 -1.37 -33.24 14.13
N CYS A 11 -1.95 -32.12 14.52
CA CYS A 11 -3.09 -31.52 13.81
C CYS A 11 -2.74 -31.18 12.36
N ASP A 12 -1.53 -30.64 12.11
CA ASP A 12 -1.07 -30.27 10.77
C ASP A 12 -0.82 -31.50 9.89
N LEU A 13 -0.26 -32.57 10.47
CA LEU A 13 -0.08 -33.87 9.81
C LEU A 13 -1.43 -34.50 9.43
N ARG A 14 -2.39 -34.54 10.34
CA ARG A 14 -3.75 -35.07 10.08
C ARG A 14 -4.49 -34.25 9.05
N ALA A 15 -4.33 -32.93 9.06
CA ALA A 15 -4.91 -32.05 8.04
C ALA A 15 -4.32 -32.31 6.65
N LYS A 16 -3.00 -32.53 6.57
CA LYS A 16 -2.31 -32.85 5.30
C LYS A 16 -2.72 -34.25 4.75
N GLU A 17 -2.86 -35.23 5.60
CA GLU A 17 -3.38 -36.54 5.23
C GLU A 17 -4.81 -36.48 4.72
N TYR A 18 -5.67 -35.77 5.43
CA TYR A 18 -7.05 -35.54 5.02
C TYR A 18 -7.15 -34.87 3.64
N TRP A 19 -6.31 -33.86 3.35
CA TRP A 19 -6.25 -33.22 2.04
C TRP A 19 -5.74 -34.15 0.94
N LYS A 20 -4.77 -35.02 1.23
CA LYS A 20 -4.33 -36.04 0.29
C LYS A 20 -5.46 -36.98 -0.09
N ASP A 21 -6.23 -37.46 0.89
CA ASP A 21 -7.37 -38.33 0.67
C ASP A 21 -8.48 -37.70 -0.19
N ILE A 22 -8.68 -36.36 -0.05
CA ILE A 22 -9.60 -35.60 -0.89
C ILE A 22 -9.09 -35.52 -2.34
N ILE A 23 -7.81 -35.20 -2.53
CA ILE A 23 -7.18 -35.10 -3.86
C ILE A 23 -7.23 -36.40 -4.62
N VAL A 24 -7.06 -37.53 -3.95
CA VAL A 24 -7.17 -38.90 -4.55
C VAL A 24 -8.62 -39.40 -4.66
N GLY A 25 -9.60 -38.59 -4.25
CA GLY A 25 -11.02 -38.96 -4.37
C GLY A 25 -11.55 -39.92 -3.30
N TYR A 26 -10.74 -40.27 -2.31
CA TYR A 26 -11.19 -41.16 -1.21
C TYR A 26 -12.12 -40.48 -0.21
N ARG A 27 -12.07 -39.18 -0.09
CA ARG A 27 -12.95 -38.41 0.81
C ARG A 27 -13.58 -37.24 0.08
N LYS A 28 -14.84 -36.96 0.40
CA LYS A 28 -15.51 -35.74 -0.08
C LYS A 28 -15.00 -34.53 0.67
N PRO A 29 -14.82 -33.37 0.00
CA PRO A 29 -14.48 -32.16 0.69
C PRO A 29 -15.52 -31.85 1.78
N PRO A 30 -15.11 -31.30 2.96
CA PRO A 30 -16.02 -31.04 4.05
C PRO A 30 -16.92 -29.84 3.70
N HIS A 31 -18.01 -30.09 2.99
CA HIS A 31 -19.01 -29.05 2.73
C HIS A 31 -19.78 -28.64 3.99
N THR A 32 -19.95 -29.54 4.92
CA THR A 32 -20.42 -29.27 6.29
C THR A 32 -20.03 -30.47 7.15
N MET A 33 -19.35 -30.26 8.24
CA MET A 33 -19.20 -31.29 9.26
C MET A 33 -20.55 -31.49 9.94
N LYS A 34 -21.46 -32.24 9.32
CA LYS A 34 -22.77 -32.56 9.92
C LYS A 34 -22.68 -33.35 11.20
N ARG A 35 -21.54 -34.01 11.49
CA ARG A 35 -21.31 -34.87 12.67
C ARG A 35 -19.91 -34.68 13.27
N GLY A 36 -19.25 -33.56 13.04
CA GLY A 36 -17.98 -33.26 13.72
C GLY A 36 -18.22 -32.92 15.18
N ILE A 37 -17.37 -33.40 16.07
CA ILE A 37 -17.38 -33.11 17.51
C ILE A 37 -17.15 -31.61 17.77
N TRP A 38 -16.53 -30.91 16.81
CA TRP A 38 -16.18 -29.50 16.91
C TRP A 38 -16.65 -28.73 15.69
N GLN A 39 -17.38 -27.65 15.92
CA GLN A 39 -17.74 -26.67 14.91
C GLN A 39 -17.28 -25.28 15.38
N LEU A 40 -16.46 -24.61 14.60
CA LEU A 40 -16.17 -23.22 14.84
C LEU A 40 -17.38 -22.40 14.38
N LYS A 41 -18.07 -21.75 15.32
CA LYS A 41 -19.13 -20.78 15.03
C LYS A 41 -18.66 -19.40 15.43
N ILE A 42 -18.78 -18.45 14.51
CA ILE A 42 -18.48 -17.05 14.74
C ILE A 42 -19.78 -16.28 14.51
N LYS A 43 -20.27 -15.56 15.53
CA LYS A 43 -21.55 -14.81 15.48
C LYS A 43 -22.71 -15.67 14.96
N GLY A 44 -22.77 -16.95 15.36
CA GLY A 44 -23.84 -17.90 14.96
C GLY A 44 -23.60 -18.60 13.62
N HIS A 45 -22.66 -18.17 12.80
CA HIS A 45 -22.37 -18.79 11.50
C HIS A 45 -21.25 -19.82 11.61
N THR A 46 -21.44 -21.01 11.01
CA THR A 46 -20.40 -22.04 10.96
C THR A 46 -19.31 -21.64 9.97
N VAL A 47 -18.06 -21.64 10.44
CA VAL A 47 -16.88 -21.27 9.63
C VAL A 47 -16.29 -22.52 9.02
N CYS A 48 -16.44 -22.68 7.70
CA CYS A 48 -15.94 -23.82 6.93
C CYS A 48 -14.63 -23.53 6.16
N SER A 49 -14.25 -22.26 6.02
CA SER A 49 -13.05 -21.85 5.28
C SER A 49 -12.52 -20.53 5.80
N ASN A 50 -11.27 -20.18 5.43
CA ASN A 50 -10.65 -18.91 5.83
C ASN A 50 -10.74 -18.60 7.33
N VAL A 51 -10.56 -19.61 8.17
CA VAL A 51 -10.73 -19.55 9.64
C VAL A 51 -9.99 -18.35 10.24
N THR A 52 -8.71 -18.16 9.90
CA THR A 52 -7.88 -17.06 10.39
C THR A 52 -8.47 -15.68 10.03
N LYS A 53 -8.99 -15.54 8.82
CA LYS A 53 -9.63 -14.29 8.37
C LYS A 53 -10.92 -14.04 9.17
N ASN A 54 -11.80 -15.04 9.23
CA ASN A 54 -13.07 -14.92 9.96
C ASN A 54 -12.87 -14.66 11.45
N MET A 55 -11.86 -15.29 12.08
CA MET A 55 -11.50 -15.01 13.47
C MET A 55 -11.00 -13.58 13.65
N ARG A 56 -10.08 -13.11 12.80
CA ARG A 56 -9.59 -11.72 12.88
C ARG A 56 -10.72 -10.72 12.69
N GLU A 57 -11.57 -10.91 11.70
CA GLU A 57 -12.72 -10.03 11.46
C GLU A 57 -13.72 -10.03 12.62
N SER A 58 -13.92 -11.18 13.27
CA SER A 58 -14.82 -11.29 14.42
C SER A 58 -14.27 -10.66 15.69
N ILE A 59 -12.97 -10.88 15.96
CA ILE A 59 -12.33 -10.40 17.20
C ILE A 59 -11.98 -8.92 17.11
N SER A 60 -11.40 -8.49 15.98
CA SER A 60 -10.85 -7.16 15.83
C SER A 60 -11.75 -6.20 15.04
N GLY A 61 -12.77 -6.70 14.34
CA GLY A 61 -13.58 -5.88 13.42
C GLY A 61 -14.33 -4.76 14.13
N GLU A 62 -14.94 -5.03 15.27
CA GLU A 62 -15.68 -4.02 16.06
C GLU A 62 -14.73 -3.04 16.75
N GLU A 63 -13.62 -3.51 17.31
CA GLU A 63 -12.61 -2.66 17.93
C GLU A 63 -11.92 -1.77 16.90
N ILE A 64 -11.62 -2.30 15.71
CA ILE A 64 -11.07 -1.53 14.60
C ILE A 64 -12.08 -0.47 14.13
N LEU A 65 -13.35 -0.84 13.98
CA LEU A 65 -14.42 0.08 13.63
C LEU A 65 -14.51 1.21 14.64
N GLU A 66 -14.58 0.88 15.93
CA GLU A 66 -14.66 1.86 17.01
C GLU A 66 -13.41 2.75 17.06
N TYR A 67 -12.22 2.16 16.90
CA TYR A 67 -10.96 2.91 16.85
C TYR A 67 -10.93 3.90 15.68
N TYR A 68 -11.30 3.48 14.47
CA TYR A 68 -11.32 4.38 13.31
C TYR A 68 -12.41 5.46 13.43
N VAL A 69 -13.58 5.09 13.87
CA VAL A 69 -14.73 5.99 13.96
C VAL A 69 -14.58 6.97 15.12
N ALA A 70 -14.37 6.45 16.32
CA ALA A 70 -14.41 7.27 17.55
C ALA A 70 -13.10 7.99 17.84
N LYS A 71 -11.94 7.30 17.68
CA LYS A 71 -10.64 7.81 18.15
C LYS A 71 -9.77 8.45 17.07
N LYS A 72 -9.72 7.91 15.87
CA LYS A 72 -8.77 8.37 14.84
C LYS A 72 -9.37 9.33 13.82
N ARG A 73 -10.57 9.06 13.32
CA ARG A 73 -11.13 9.78 12.17
C ARG A 73 -12.30 10.68 12.54
N ARG A 74 -12.83 10.56 13.74
CA ARG A 74 -14.04 11.27 14.19
C ARG A 74 -15.23 11.06 13.22
N MET A 75 -15.33 9.85 12.65
CA MET A 75 -16.43 9.45 11.80
C MET A 75 -17.59 8.89 12.60
N THR A 76 -18.80 9.03 12.09
CA THR A 76 -19.95 8.23 12.56
C THR A 76 -19.89 6.81 11.99
N LYS A 77 -20.65 5.87 12.57
CA LYS A 77 -20.75 4.50 12.03
C LYS A 77 -21.30 4.51 10.59
N ASP A 78 -22.26 5.36 10.30
CA ASP A 78 -22.86 5.48 8.97
C ASP A 78 -21.82 5.96 7.94
N GLN A 79 -21.03 6.98 8.27
CA GLN A 79 -19.94 7.45 7.43
C GLN A 79 -18.91 6.35 7.14
N PHE A 80 -18.59 5.53 8.16
CA PHE A 80 -17.68 4.41 7.99
C PHE A 80 -18.24 3.37 6.99
N HIS A 81 -19.52 3.04 7.08
CA HIS A 81 -20.18 2.08 6.19
C HIS A 81 -20.38 2.61 4.76
N GLN A 82 -20.34 3.92 4.55
CA GLN A 82 -20.41 4.53 3.23
C GLN A 82 -19.11 4.39 2.43
N ILE A 83 -17.97 4.07 3.09
CA ILE A 83 -16.67 3.91 2.43
C ILE A 83 -16.56 2.54 1.78
N ASP A 84 -16.09 2.52 0.53
CA ASP A 84 -15.77 1.29 -0.22
C ASP A 84 -14.44 0.67 0.25
N TRP A 85 -14.47 0.06 1.44
CA TRP A 85 -13.34 -0.67 2.00
C TRP A 85 -12.87 -1.84 1.13
N THR A 86 -13.77 -2.40 0.34
CA THR A 86 -13.45 -3.50 -0.58
C THR A 86 -12.51 -3.01 -1.68
N SER A 87 -12.82 -1.91 -2.32
CA SER A 87 -11.95 -1.30 -3.35
C SER A 87 -10.64 -0.82 -2.76
N GLN A 88 -10.65 -0.23 -1.56
CA GLN A 88 -9.44 0.18 -0.86
C GLN A 88 -8.54 -1.02 -0.53
N GLY A 89 -9.10 -2.11 -0.01
CA GLY A 89 -8.36 -3.35 0.26
C GLY A 89 -7.76 -3.97 -1.01
N LYS A 90 -8.52 -4.00 -2.12
CA LYS A 90 -8.02 -4.43 -3.43
C LYS A 90 -6.89 -3.54 -3.96
N ALA A 91 -6.97 -2.22 -3.73
CA ALA A 91 -5.90 -1.29 -4.09
C ALA A 91 -4.64 -1.57 -3.26
N LEU A 92 -4.78 -1.71 -1.93
CA LEU A 92 -3.67 -1.99 -1.02
C LEU A 92 -2.97 -3.31 -1.38
N ASN A 93 -3.72 -4.39 -1.60
CA ASN A 93 -3.16 -5.69 -1.97
C ASN A 93 -2.49 -5.71 -3.36
N SER A 94 -2.69 -4.69 -4.19
CA SER A 94 -2.09 -4.60 -5.53
C SER A 94 -0.77 -3.84 -5.59
N ILE A 95 -0.32 -3.26 -4.48
CA ILE A 95 0.98 -2.60 -4.35
C ILE A 95 1.93 -3.47 -3.54
N ASN A 96 3.24 -3.20 -3.61
CA ASN A 96 4.23 -3.98 -2.87
C ASN A 96 4.13 -3.77 -1.35
N THR A 97 4.64 -4.73 -0.56
CA THR A 97 4.51 -4.77 0.90
C THR A 97 5.08 -3.52 1.58
N GLY A 98 6.25 -3.03 1.16
CA GLY A 98 6.82 -1.82 1.74
C GLY A 98 5.95 -0.59 1.51
N ARG A 99 5.30 -0.53 0.34
CA ARG A 99 4.34 0.52 0.03
C ARG A 99 3.06 0.39 0.84
N GLN A 100 2.58 -0.84 1.07
CA GLN A 100 1.43 -1.11 1.96
C GLN A 100 1.70 -0.59 3.38
N HIS A 101 2.87 -0.91 3.93
CA HIS A 101 3.28 -0.43 5.25
C HIS A 101 3.35 1.10 5.30
N TRP A 102 3.91 1.72 4.26
CA TRP A 102 3.98 3.18 4.22
C TRP A 102 2.59 3.81 4.13
N VAL A 103 1.70 3.34 3.25
CA VAL A 103 0.31 3.82 3.14
C VAL A 103 -0.38 3.72 4.49
N SER A 104 -0.29 2.58 5.17
CA SER A 104 -0.90 2.36 6.49
C SER A 104 -0.36 3.35 7.53
N LYS A 105 0.96 3.56 7.59
CA LYS A 105 1.58 4.53 8.51
C LYS A 105 1.21 5.97 8.15
N PHE A 106 1.20 6.31 6.85
CA PHE A 106 0.91 7.66 6.41
C PHE A 106 -0.53 8.05 6.68
N THR A 107 -1.49 7.21 6.33
CA THR A 107 -2.92 7.48 6.53
C THR A 107 -3.32 7.45 8.01
N SER A 108 -2.62 6.68 8.85
CA SER A 108 -2.85 6.64 10.31
C SER A 108 -2.07 7.68 11.11
N GLY A 109 -1.20 8.47 10.48
CA GLY A 109 -0.44 9.51 11.15
C GLY A 109 0.84 9.05 11.85
N TRP A 110 1.33 7.83 11.56
CA TRP A 110 2.50 7.21 12.20
C TRP A 110 3.77 7.29 11.34
N CYS A 111 3.80 8.07 10.27
CA CYS A 111 5.04 8.31 9.55
C CYS A 111 6.00 9.21 10.35
N ALA A 112 7.29 9.09 10.07
CA ALA A 112 8.37 9.88 10.67
C ALA A 112 8.36 11.34 10.20
N THR A 113 7.25 12.04 10.45
CA THR A 113 7.10 13.47 10.23
C THR A 113 7.87 14.27 11.28
N GLY A 114 8.10 15.56 11.08
CA GLY A 114 8.76 16.40 12.06
C GLY A 114 8.11 16.31 13.45
N LYS A 115 6.76 16.31 13.48
CA LYS A 115 5.99 16.15 14.72
C LYS A 115 6.24 14.79 15.38
N MET A 116 6.17 13.69 14.62
CA MET A 116 6.37 12.34 15.17
C MET A 116 7.81 12.10 15.62
N MET A 117 8.79 12.55 14.83
CA MET A 117 10.21 12.47 15.18
C MET A 117 10.52 13.24 16.47
N HIS A 118 9.88 14.40 16.66
CA HIS A 118 10.00 15.17 17.90
C HIS A 118 9.37 14.43 19.10
N ILE A 119 8.18 13.86 18.94
CA ILE A 119 7.53 13.04 19.98
C ILE A 119 8.40 11.84 20.37
N TRP A 120 9.03 11.18 19.38
CA TRP A 120 9.94 10.04 19.62
C TRP A 120 11.31 10.46 20.12
N LYS A 121 11.56 11.76 20.36
CA LYS A 121 12.85 12.31 20.79
C LYS A 121 14.00 12.05 19.81
N GLN A 122 13.70 11.81 18.55
CA GLN A 122 14.68 11.59 17.47
C GLN A 122 15.01 12.89 16.72
N ARG A 123 14.30 13.98 17.02
CA ARG A 123 14.52 15.31 16.43
C ARG A 123 14.20 16.39 17.46
N LEU A 124 15.03 17.44 17.51
CA LEU A 124 14.85 18.55 18.45
C LEU A 124 13.62 19.42 18.13
N THR A 125 13.27 19.54 16.85
CA THR A 125 12.18 20.40 16.40
C THR A 125 11.13 19.58 15.62
N SER A 126 9.87 19.99 15.70
CA SER A 126 8.76 19.44 14.91
C SER A 126 8.59 20.14 13.55
N SER A 127 9.51 21.04 13.17
CA SER A 127 9.37 21.91 12.00
C SER A 127 9.51 21.14 10.67
N CYS A 128 8.84 21.67 9.64
CA CYS A 128 8.92 21.16 8.28
C CYS A 128 10.26 21.51 7.64
N PRO A 129 11.02 20.55 7.06
CA PRO A 129 12.30 20.83 6.43
C PRO A 129 12.18 21.68 5.15
N ARG A 130 10.97 21.79 4.56
CA ARG A 130 10.74 22.51 3.31
C ARG A 130 10.33 23.98 3.50
N CYS A 131 9.65 24.29 4.59
CA CYS A 131 9.10 25.65 4.82
C CYS A 131 9.24 26.15 6.26
N ASN A 132 9.91 25.40 7.13
CA ASN A 132 10.14 25.69 8.55
C ASN A 132 8.88 25.93 9.41
N SER A 133 7.68 25.68 8.86
CA SER A 133 6.45 25.75 9.67
C SER A 133 6.50 24.74 10.81
N ALA A 134 6.08 25.12 12.00
CA ALA A 134 5.98 24.25 13.17
C ALA A 134 4.96 23.11 12.96
N ASN A 135 5.16 22.01 13.71
CA ASN A 135 4.25 20.87 13.75
C ASN A 135 3.97 20.22 12.39
N GLU A 136 5.04 19.83 11.68
CA GLU A 136 4.91 19.05 10.46
C GLU A 136 4.25 17.70 10.75
N ASP A 137 2.99 17.57 10.38
CA ASP A 137 2.22 16.32 10.39
C ASP A 137 1.97 15.82 8.94
N ASN A 138 1.28 14.72 8.78
CA ASN A 138 0.94 14.15 7.47
C ASN A 138 0.12 15.11 6.61
N THR A 139 -0.77 15.88 7.23
CA THR A 139 -1.57 16.89 6.53
C THR A 139 -0.70 18.04 6.03
N HIS A 140 0.25 18.50 6.86
CA HIS A 140 1.19 19.51 6.46
C HIS A 140 2.08 19.08 5.30
N ILE A 141 2.53 17.81 5.28
CA ILE A 141 3.35 17.28 4.17
C ILE A 141 2.65 17.50 2.83
N LEU A 142 1.34 17.24 2.76
CA LEU A 142 0.55 17.43 1.56
C LEU A 142 0.22 18.91 1.31
N SER A 143 -0.06 19.69 2.35
CA SER A 143 -0.45 21.11 2.25
C SER A 143 0.71 22.11 2.25
N CYS A 144 1.96 21.64 2.37
CA CYS A 144 3.14 22.51 2.37
C CYS A 144 3.20 23.41 1.13
N LYS A 145 3.41 24.72 1.36
CA LYS A 145 3.41 25.75 0.31
C LYS A 145 4.81 26.13 -0.20
N SER A 146 5.87 25.40 0.21
CA SER A 146 7.20 25.66 -0.35
C SER A 146 7.20 25.50 -1.88
N VAL A 147 8.05 26.24 -2.58
CA VAL A 147 8.13 26.23 -4.05
C VAL A 147 8.30 24.81 -4.58
N GLY A 148 9.25 24.04 -4.03
CA GLY A 148 9.48 22.65 -4.42
C GLY A 148 8.28 21.73 -4.16
N ALA A 149 7.59 21.88 -3.01
CA ALA A 149 6.38 21.12 -2.71
C ALA A 149 5.23 21.44 -3.67
N MET A 150 5.09 22.69 -4.10
CA MET A 150 4.10 23.09 -5.09
C MET A 150 4.43 22.56 -6.48
N HIS A 151 5.70 22.52 -6.83
CA HIS A 151 6.17 21.96 -8.11
C HIS A 151 5.87 20.46 -8.20
N GLU A 152 6.23 19.68 -7.18
CA GLU A 152 5.95 18.24 -7.14
C GLU A 152 4.44 17.96 -7.15
N TRP A 153 3.65 18.78 -6.45
CA TRP A 153 2.20 18.66 -6.49
C TRP A 153 1.63 18.88 -7.91
N LYS A 154 2.13 19.86 -8.64
CA LYS A 154 1.72 20.12 -10.02
C LYS A 154 2.07 18.94 -10.94
N LYS A 155 3.25 18.33 -10.80
CA LYS A 155 3.63 17.13 -11.56
C LYS A 155 2.65 15.97 -11.29
N SER A 156 2.34 15.71 -10.03
CA SER A 156 1.38 14.66 -9.66
C SER A 156 -0.03 14.95 -10.21
N MET A 157 -0.44 16.23 -10.26
CA MET A 157 -1.72 16.64 -10.86
C MET A 157 -1.77 16.37 -12.36
N VAL A 158 -0.68 16.58 -13.10
CA VAL A 158 -0.59 16.25 -14.53
C VAL A 158 -0.76 14.74 -14.72
N ARG A 159 0.00 13.93 -13.98
CA ARG A 159 -0.11 12.46 -14.02
C ARG A 159 -1.55 11.98 -13.73
N ILE A 160 -2.19 12.51 -12.69
CA ILE A 160 -3.57 12.12 -12.36
C ILE A 160 -4.53 12.53 -13.49
N LYS A 161 -4.37 13.70 -14.08
CA LYS A 161 -5.18 14.15 -15.21
C LYS A 161 -5.06 13.18 -16.39
N GLU A 162 -3.85 12.83 -16.78
CA GLU A 162 -3.56 11.86 -17.85
C GLU A 162 -4.15 10.47 -17.52
N TRP A 163 -4.01 10.03 -16.26
CA TRP A 163 -4.59 8.76 -15.82
C TRP A 163 -6.12 8.77 -15.96
N LEU A 164 -6.80 9.85 -15.53
CA LEU A 164 -8.25 9.99 -15.64
C LEU A 164 -8.71 9.95 -17.11
N GLU A 165 -7.96 10.60 -18.01
CA GLU A 165 -8.23 10.61 -19.45
C GLU A 165 -8.09 9.21 -20.06
N ASN A 166 -7.02 8.50 -19.73
CA ASN A 166 -6.71 7.16 -20.28
C ASN A 166 -7.59 6.04 -19.71
N ASN A 167 -8.37 6.30 -18.66
CA ASN A 167 -9.20 5.28 -18.00
C ASN A 167 -10.70 5.47 -18.21
N ASN A 168 -11.11 6.15 -19.28
CA ASN A 168 -12.52 6.36 -19.60
C ASN A 168 -13.31 6.90 -18.39
N THR A 169 -12.77 7.92 -17.75
CA THR A 169 -13.40 8.51 -16.58
C THR A 169 -14.61 9.35 -16.98
N CYS A 170 -15.71 9.19 -16.28
CA CYS A 170 -16.89 10.07 -16.42
C CYS A 170 -16.46 11.55 -16.36
N PRO A 171 -16.88 12.40 -17.32
CA PRO A 171 -16.44 13.80 -17.38
C PRO A 171 -16.63 14.58 -16.09
N ASP A 172 -17.77 14.39 -15.41
CA ASP A 172 -18.05 15.06 -14.15
C ASP A 172 -17.16 14.54 -13.00
N LEU A 173 -16.89 13.24 -12.94
CA LEU A 173 -15.94 12.68 -11.98
C LEU A 173 -14.53 13.21 -12.23
N LYS A 174 -14.10 13.34 -13.49
CA LYS A 174 -12.80 13.93 -13.81
C LYS A 174 -12.71 15.37 -13.33
N LYS A 175 -13.72 16.20 -13.63
CA LYS A 175 -13.79 17.59 -13.16
C LYS A 175 -13.74 17.63 -11.61
N LEU A 176 -14.53 16.79 -10.95
CA LEU A 176 -14.62 16.74 -9.49
C LEU A 176 -13.30 16.32 -8.84
N VAL A 177 -12.65 15.24 -9.27
CA VAL A 177 -11.35 14.78 -8.73
C VAL A 177 -10.30 15.88 -8.81
N LEU A 178 -10.15 16.51 -9.98
CA LEU A 178 -9.17 17.58 -10.18
C LEU A 178 -9.48 18.82 -9.34
N ASN A 179 -10.78 19.14 -9.20
CA ASN A 179 -11.25 20.24 -8.34
C ASN A 179 -10.91 19.96 -6.86
N ILE A 180 -11.23 18.76 -6.36
CA ILE A 180 -10.94 18.36 -4.97
C ILE A 180 -9.44 18.52 -4.70
N ILE A 181 -8.57 17.89 -5.49
CA ILE A 181 -7.14 17.84 -5.25
C ILE A 181 -6.54 19.28 -5.30
N ARG A 182 -6.95 20.08 -6.29
CA ARG A 182 -6.48 21.46 -6.45
C ARG A 182 -6.92 22.35 -5.28
N ASN A 183 -8.22 22.39 -4.99
CA ASN A 183 -8.77 23.30 -4.01
C ASN A 183 -8.43 22.89 -2.58
N TRP A 184 -8.33 21.61 -2.30
CA TRP A 184 -7.81 21.12 -1.02
C TRP A 184 -6.38 21.62 -0.75
N LYS A 185 -5.49 21.51 -1.73
CA LYS A 185 -4.10 22.03 -1.64
C LYS A 185 -4.06 23.52 -1.38
N LEU A 186 -4.90 24.27 -2.05
CA LEU A 186 -4.96 25.74 -1.95
C LEU A 186 -5.79 26.22 -0.75
N ARG A 187 -6.39 25.30 0.03
CA ARG A 187 -7.31 25.60 1.13
C ARG A 187 -8.50 26.45 0.69
N ARG A 188 -8.99 26.22 -0.53
CA ARG A 188 -10.18 26.84 -1.10
C ARG A 188 -11.41 25.97 -0.89
N LYS A 189 -12.60 26.59 -0.92
CA LYS A 189 -13.85 25.87 -0.87
C LYS A 189 -13.96 24.94 -2.09
N ILE A 190 -14.28 23.68 -1.83
CA ILE A 190 -14.55 22.69 -2.88
C ILE A 190 -16.04 22.75 -3.17
N GLN A 191 -16.38 23.01 -4.42
CA GLN A 191 -17.76 23.13 -4.90
C GLN A 191 -17.95 22.25 -6.12
N LEU A 192 -19.18 21.82 -6.34
CA LEU A 192 -19.54 21.18 -7.59
C LEU A 192 -19.57 22.22 -8.69
N HIS A 193 -19.23 21.85 -9.91
CA HIS A 193 -19.32 22.73 -11.07
C HIS A 193 -20.80 22.85 -11.54
N ASP A 194 -21.13 23.92 -12.24
CA ASP A 194 -22.50 24.22 -12.60
C ASP A 194 -23.01 23.34 -13.76
N ASN A 195 -22.15 23.02 -14.72
CA ASN A 195 -22.51 22.21 -15.89
C ASN A 195 -22.34 20.72 -15.57
N ILE A 196 -23.38 20.11 -15.01
CA ILE A 196 -23.46 18.69 -14.67
C ILE A 196 -24.11 17.93 -15.84
N GLU A 197 -23.42 16.89 -16.31
CA GLU A 197 -23.89 15.97 -17.35
C GLU A 197 -24.57 14.72 -16.75
N PHE A 198 -24.11 14.31 -15.55
CA PHE A 198 -24.58 13.10 -14.86
C PHE A 198 -25.09 13.43 -13.45
N ASP A 199 -26.37 13.31 -13.21
CA ASP A 199 -26.99 13.67 -11.92
C ASP A 199 -26.41 12.94 -10.70
N GLY A 200 -25.91 11.72 -10.87
CA GLY A 200 -25.25 10.95 -9.81
C GLY A 200 -24.05 11.66 -9.17
N ILE A 201 -23.46 12.67 -9.83
CA ILE A 201 -22.33 13.44 -9.29
C ILE A 201 -22.71 14.24 -8.04
N LYS A 202 -23.94 14.67 -7.91
CA LYS A 202 -24.46 15.41 -6.74
C LYS A 202 -24.38 14.53 -5.48
N GLU A 203 -24.76 13.26 -5.60
CA GLU A 203 -24.68 12.31 -4.49
C GLU A 203 -23.24 11.94 -4.16
N VAL A 204 -22.40 11.67 -5.16
CA VAL A 204 -20.95 11.48 -4.96
C VAL A 204 -20.35 12.64 -4.17
N PHE A 205 -20.64 13.87 -4.57
CA PHE A 205 -20.12 15.07 -3.91
C PHE A 205 -20.64 15.20 -2.48
N LYS A 206 -21.94 15.04 -2.27
CA LYS A 206 -22.61 15.18 -0.98
C LYS A 206 -22.05 14.19 0.02
N VAL A 207 -22.07 12.89 -0.29
CA VAL A 207 -21.64 11.83 0.62
C VAL A 207 -20.14 11.93 0.91
N GLN A 208 -19.31 12.17 -0.12
CA GLN A 208 -17.87 12.32 0.11
C GLN A 208 -17.52 13.58 0.91
N LYS A 209 -18.26 14.67 0.74
CA LYS A 209 -18.08 15.90 1.51
C LYS A 209 -18.36 15.69 3.00
N GLU A 210 -19.37 14.91 3.35
CA GLU A 210 -19.72 14.56 4.73
C GLU A 210 -18.60 13.75 5.40
N ILE A 211 -17.97 12.83 4.67
CA ILE A 211 -16.82 12.04 5.13
C ILE A 211 -15.56 12.91 5.24
N GLY A 212 -15.38 13.82 4.30
CA GLY A 212 -14.30 14.79 4.28
C GLY A 212 -13.26 14.57 3.19
N TRP A 213 -12.78 15.67 2.65
CA TRP A 213 -11.84 15.69 1.51
C TRP A 213 -10.43 15.22 1.86
N ARG A 214 -10.01 15.36 3.11
CA ARG A 214 -8.72 14.81 3.55
C ARG A 214 -8.77 13.28 3.53
N ILE A 215 -9.88 12.70 3.92
CA ILE A 215 -10.12 11.26 3.95
C ILE A 215 -10.23 10.69 2.53
N PHE A 216 -10.81 11.46 1.60
CA PHE A 216 -10.75 11.17 0.17
C PHE A 216 -9.31 11.02 -0.32
N LEU A 217 -8.43 11.97 0.02
CA LEU A 217 -7.00 11.89 -0.34
C LEU A 217 -6.33 10.63 0.25
N ASP A 218 -6.75 10.16 1.43
CA ASP A 218 -6.25 8.92 2.02
C ASP A 218 -6.73 7.65 1.28
N GLY A 219 -7.51 7.80 0.21
CA GLY A 219 -8.05 6.70 -0.58
C GLY A 219 -9.33 6.09 0.01
N CYS A 220 -9.99 6.77 0.94
CA CYS A 220 -11.30 6.37 1.46
C CYS A 220 -12.40 7.01 0.61
N LEU A 221 -12.73 6.35 -0.48
CA LEU A 221 -13.80 6.76 -1.38
C LEU A 221 -15.12 6.09 -0.99
N THR A 222 -16.24 6.77 -1.23
CA THR A 222 -17.58 6.19 -1.01
C THR A 222 -17.99 5.29 -2.14
N TYR A 223 -18.96 4.41 -1.92
CA TYR A 223 -19.52 3.53 -2.95
C TYR A 223 -20.09 4.31 -4.15
N GLU A 224 -20.51 5.55 -3.94
CA GLU A 224 -21.11 6.37 -4.99
C GLU A 224 -20.15 6.66 -6.15
N TRP A 225 -18.84 6.74 -5.88
CA TRP A 225 -17.81 6.87 -6.92
C TRP A 225 -17.81 5.71 -7.90
N SER A 226 -17.88 4.48 -7.39
CA SER A 226 -17.88 3.28 -8.23
C SER A 226 -19.19 3.11 -8.97
N LYS A 227 -20.31 3.46 -8.35
CA LYS A 227 -21.64 3.39 -8.98
C LYS A 227 -21.75 4.33 -10.18
N LEU A 228 -21.43 5.62 -9.99
CA LEU A 228 -21.49 6.59 -11.07
C LEU A 228 -20.55 6.22 -12.22
N GLN A 229 -19.31 5.84 -11.88
CA GLN A 229 -18.35 5.42 -12.91
C GLN A 229 -18.80 4.15 -13.63
N GLN A 230 -19.45 3.22 -12.95
CA GLN A 230 -20.00 2.01 -13.54
C GLN A 230 -21.10 2.35 -14.57
N SER A 231 -22.08 3.18 -14.19
CA SER A 231 -23.15 3.63 -15.09
C SER A 231 -22.60 4.34 -16.33
N TYR A 232 -21.57 5.17 -16.16
CA TYR A 232 -20.90 5.81 -17.28
C TYR A 232 -20.19 4.81 -18.20
N LEU A 233 -19.49 3.83 -17.64
CA LEU A 233 -18.78 2.80 -18.41
C LEU A 233 -19.75 1.93 -19.20
N GLU A 234 -20.90 1.60 -18.63
CA GLU A 234 -21.98 0.88 -19.31
C GLU A 234 -22.54 1.70 -20.46
N TRP A 235 -22.80 3.00 -20.23
CA TRP A 235 -23.30 3.91 -21.25
C TRP A 235 -22.38 4.02 -22.48
N ILE A 236 -21.03 4.01 -22.27
CA ILE A 236 -20.09 4.05 -23.38
C ILE A 236 -19.70 2.65 -23.92
N GLY A 237 -20.34 1.58 -23.45
CA GLY A 237 -20.07 0.20 -23.88
C GLY A 237 -18.69 -0.34 -23.47
N SER A 238 -18.09 0.19 -22.39
CA SER A 238 -16.78 -0.23 -21.91
C SER A 238 -16.85 -1.53 -21.11
N LYS A 239 -15.87 -2.42 -21.30
CA LYS A 239 -15.73 -3.66 -20.52
C LYS A 239 -15.08 -3.44 -19.14
N LYS A 240 -14.58 -2.22 -18.84
CA LYS A 240 -14.03 -1.89 -17.53
C LYS A 240 -15.14 -1.78 -16.50
N THR A 241 -14.80 -1.90 -15.20
CA THR A 241 -15.74 -1.79 -14.08
C THR A 241 -15.47 -0.57 -13.23
N GLY A 242 -16.51 0.01 -12.61
CA GLY A 242 -16.39 1.12 -11.67
C GLY A 242 -15.49 0.78 -10.49
N VAL A 243 -15.56 -0.46 -9.97
CA VAL A 243 -14.66 -0.96 -8.91
C VAL A 243 -13.19 -0.96 -9.34
N SER A 244 -12.89 -1.39 -10.58
CA SER A 244 -11.52 -1.36 -11.10
C SER A 244 -11.00 0.07 -11.26
N TRP A 245 -11.87 0.99 -11.67
CA TRP A 245 -11.54 2.40 -11.78
C TRP A 245 -11.29 3.03 -10.40
N VAL A 246 -12.17 2.81 -9.40
CA VAL A 246 -11.97 3.30 -8.03
C VAL A 246 -10.65 2.78 -7.44
N LYS A 247 -10.37 1.48 -7.60
CA LYS A 247 -9.07 0.90 -7.21
C LYS A 247 -7.89 1.65 -7.84
N GLY A 248 -7.98 2.00 -9.12
CA GLY A 248 -6.96 2.77 -9.81
C GLY A 248 -6.82 4.19 -9.27
N LEU A 249 -7.95 4.90 -9.06
CA LEU A 249 -7.95 6.24 -8.49
C LEU A 249 -7.32 6.28 -7.08
N ILE A 250 -7.65 5.31 -6.24
CA ILE A 250 -7.04 5.18 -4.90
C ILE A 250 -5.52 5.08 -5.00
N LYS A 251 -5.00 4.30 -5.94
CA LYS A 251 -3.54 4.18 -6.16
C LYS A 251 -2.91 5.49 -6.60
N GLU A 252 -3.56 6.23 -7.50
CA GLU A 252 -3.08 7.55 -7.94
C GLU A 252 -3.07 8.58 -6.80
N LEU A 253 -4.08 8.54 -5.90
CA LEU A 253 -4.10 9.38 -4.70
C LEU A 253 -2.96 9.01 -3.73
N TRP A 254 -2.66 7.73 -3.55
CA TRP A 254 -1.52 7.31 -2.73
C TRP A 254 -0.18 7.64 -3.39
N GLU A 255 -0.09 7.60 -4.71
CA GLU A 255 1.11 8.00 -5.44
C GLU A 255 1.38 9.50 -5.31
N LEU A 256 0.34 10.35 -5.37
CA LEU A 256 0.46 11.79 -5.08
C LEU A 256 0.99 12.05 -3.66
N GLN A 257 0.50 11.30 -2.67
CA GLN A 257 0.98 11.43 -1.29
C GLN A 257 2.44 10.97 -1.16
N TRP A 258 2.80 9.90 -1.86
CA TRP A 258 4.17 9.40 -1.88
C TRP A 258 5.14 10.36 -2.53
N ASP A 259 4.78 11.00 -3.63
CA ASP A 259 5.61 12.02 -4.26
C ASP A 259 5.90 13.18 -3.31
N ALA A 260 4.87 13.64 -2.59
CA ALA A 260 5.02 14.68 -1.58
C ALA A 260 5.92 14.24 -0.41
N TRP A 261 5.80 12.97 0.04
CA TRP A 261 6.63 12.37 1.07
C TRP A 261 8.09 12.22 0.62
N ARG A 262 8.31 11.70 -0.57
CA ARG A 262 9.63 11.48 -1.16
C ARG A 262 10.38 12.79 -1.35
N HIS A 263 9.73 13.82 -1.89
CA HIS A 263 10.31 15.15 -2.00
C HIS A 263 10.65 15.76 -0.62
N ARG A 264 9.77 15.57 0.36
CA ARG A 264 10.06 16.03 1.74
C ARG A 264 11.32 15.35 2.30
N ASN A 265 11.46 14.05 2.09
CA ASN A 265 12.63 13.31 2.57
C ASN A 265 13.91 13.69 1.82
N SER A 266 13.85 13.96 0.52
CA SER A 266 15.02 14.45 -0.22
C SER A 266 15.54 15.77 0.33
N VAL A 267 14.63 16.70 0.68
CA VAL A 267 15.02 17.97 1.32
C VAL A 267 15.58 17.74 2.73
N LEU A 268 14.96 16.83 3.51
CA LEU A 268 15.42 16.54 4.88
C LEU A 268 16.84 15.97 4.92
N HIS A 269 17.15 15.09 3.98
CA HIS A 269 18.44 14.38 3.95
C HIS A 269 19.45 15.03 3.00
N ASN A 270 19.15 16.21 2.44
CA ASN A 270 19.95 16.89 1.41
C ASN A 270 20.33 15.97 0.23
N THR A 271 19.50 14.95 -0.03
CA THR A 271 19.74 13.99 -1.10
C THR A 271 18.88 14.38 -2.31
N PRO A 272 19.47 14.78 -3.44
CA PRO A 272 18.74 15.06 -4.66
C PRO A 272 17.86 13.88 -5.09
N LEU A 273 16.66 14.15 -5.60
CA LEU A 273 15.76 13.10 -6.11
C LEU A 273 16.40 12.28 -7.24
N ALA A 274 17.25 12.93 -8.05
CA ALA A 274 18.02 12.27 -9.10
C ALA A 274 18.94 11.16 -8.52
N ASP A 275 19.66 11.45 -7.43
CA ASP A 275 20.56 10.49 -6.79
C ASP A 275 19.81 9.31 -6.17
N ILE A 276 18.61 9.57 -5.60
CA ILE A 276 17.72 8.51 -5.08
C ILE A 276 17.24 7.60 -6.23
N MET A 277 16.88 8.18 -7.37
CA MET A 277 16.44 7.44 -8.55
C MET A 277 17.61 6.67 -9.18
N GLU A 278 18.78 7.28 -9.30
CA GLU A 278 20.01 6.64 -9.77
C GLU A 278 20.40 5.47 -8.88
N GLY A 279 20.42 5.65 -7.56
CA GLY A 279 20.68 4.59 -6.59
C GLY A 279 19.71 3.41 -6.72
N LYS A 280 18.42 3.67 -7.00
CA LYS A 280 17.43 2.62 -7.24
C LYS A 280 17.73 1.86 -8.54
N LEU A 281 18.03 2.56 -9.62
CA LEU A 281 18.37 1.96 -10.92
C LEU A 281 19.69 1.18 -10.83
N SER A 282 20.68 1.69 -10.11
CA SER A 282 21.94 1.01 -9.84
C SER A 282 21.71 -0.30 -9.06
N LEU A 283 20.92 -0.27 -8.00
CA LEU A 283 20.53 -1.48 -7.25
C LEU A 283 19.82 -2.50 -8.15
N GLU A 284 18.88 -2.08 -8.99
CA GLU A 284 18.17 -2.99 -9.89
C GLU A 284 19.09 -3.60 -10.95
N ARG A 285 20.07 -2.86 -11.44
CA ARG A 285 21.14 -3.39 -12.34
C ARG A 285 21.99 -4.44 -11.61
N SER A 286 22.41 -4.15 -10.39
CA SER A 286 23.18 -5.08 -9.56
C SER A 286 22.42 -6.36 -9.25
N LEU A 287 21.13 -6.27 -8.93
CA LEU A 287 20.25 -7.43 -8.72
C LEU A 287 20.15 -8.31 -9.97
N ARG A 288 20.02 -7.72 -11.14
CA ARG A 288 19.98 -8.46 -12.42
C ARG A 288 21.32 -9.15 -12.70
N LYS A 289 22.43 -8.48 -12.39
CA LYS A 289 23.77 -9.05 -12.53
C LYS A 289 23.95 -10.26 -11.60
N GLU A 290 23.65 -10.12 -10.30
CA GLU A 290 23.72 -11.24 -9.35
C GLU A 290 22.81 -12.40 -9.77
N TRP A 291 21.63 -12.11 -10.26
CA TRP A 291 20.71 -13.13 -10.77
C TRP A 291 21.28 -13.88 -11.99
N SER A 292 21.93 -13.19 -12.91
CA SER A 292 22.50 -13.78 -14.14
C SER A 292 23.68 -14.72 -13.86
N VAL A 293 24.42 -14.50 -12.77
CA VAL A 293 25.50 -15.40 -12.32
C VAL A 293 24.98 -16.76 -11.86
N GLY A 294 23.72 -16.83 -11.43
CA GLY A 294 23.09 -18.07 -10.97
C GLY A 294 23.48 -18.45 -9.54
N PHE A 295 22.95 -19.58 -9.07
CA PHE A 295 23.03 -20.02 -7.65
C PHE A 295 23.48 -21.47 -7.53
N ASN A 296 24.15 -22.02 -8.54
CA ASN A 296 24.46 -23.48 -8.64
C ASN A 296 25.29 -24.02 -7.48
N ASN A 297 26.08 -23.15 -6.82
CA ASN A 297 26.96 -23.57 -5.72
C ASN A 297 26.42 -23.15 -4.34
N PHE A 298 25.19 -22.62 -4.28
CA PHE A 298 24.64 -22.18 -3.00
C PHE A 298 24.14 -23.36 -2.17
N PRO A 299 24.18 -23.28 -0.82
CA PRO A 299 23.57 -24.28 0.05
C PRO A 299 22.07 -24.45 -0.24
N ASP A 300 21.56 -25.69 -0.18
CA ASP A 300 20.16 -25.98 -0.46
C ASP A 300 19.18 -25.18 0.40
N SER A 301 19.56 -24.92 1.66
CA SER A 301 18.77 -24.10 2.58
C SER A 301 18.62 -22.65 2.11
N VAL A 302 19.61 -22.11 1.43
CA VAL A 302 19.59 -20.76 0.86
C VAL A 302 18.83 -20.78 -0.46
N ILE A 303 19.07 -21.77 -1.33
CA ILE A 303 18.34 -21.92 -2.60
C ILE A 303 16.83 -21.99 -2.35
N ALA A 304 16.40 -22.71 -1.31
CA ALA A 304 14.99 -22.81 -0.94
C ALA A 304 14.36 -21.45 -0.58
N SER A 305 15.16 -20.48 -0.11
CA SER A 305 14.71 -19.12 0.24
C SER A 305 14.76 -18.14 -0.93
N ILE A 306 15.44 -18.48 -2.03
CA ILE A 306 15.56 -17.62 -3.22
C ILE A 306 14.27 -17.72 -4.05
N PRO A 307 13.66 -16.60 -4.44
CA PRO A 307 12.49 -16.60 -5.31
C PRO A 307 12.77 -17.30 -6.65
N LYS A 308 11.80 -18.07 -7.16
CA LYS A 308 11.95 -18.81 -8.42
C LYS A 308 12.13 -17.95 -9.66
N ARG A 309 11.78 -16.66 -9.60
CA ARG A 309 11.86 -15.72 -10.74
C ARG A 309 12.33 -14.36 -10.27
N ILE A 310 13.24 -13.75 -11.02
CA ILE A 310 13.74 -12.39 -10.75
C ILE A 310 12.60 -11.35 -10.63
N LYS A 311 11.51 -11.54 -11.36
CA LYS A 311 10.33 -10.67 -11.27
C LYS A 311 9.75 -10.59 -9.86
N GLN A 312 9.91 -11.62 -9.03
CA GLN A 312 9.44 -11.61 -7.63
C GLN A 312 10.33 -10.70 -6.78
N VAL A 313 11.66 -10.77 -6.97
CA VAL A 313 12.62 -9.86 -6.30
C VAL A 313 12.36 -8.41 -6.73
N MET A 314 12.14 -8.18 -8.03
CA MET A 314 11.92 -6.85 -8.60
C MET A 314 10.61 -6.18 -8.15
N LYS A 315 9.61 -6.96 -7.71
CA LYS A 315 8.36 -6.46 -7.16
C LYS A 315 8.49 -5.96 -5.72
N GLY A 316 9.50 -6.40 -4.98
CA GLY A 316 9.80 -5.96 -3.63
C GLY A 316 10.09 -4.45 -3.56
N ASP A 317 10.02 -3.88 -2.36
CA ASP A 317 10.46 -2.53 -2.12
C ASP A 317 12.01 -2.43 -2.13
N VAL A 318 12.56 -1.23 -1.87
CA VAL A 318 14.01 -1.02 -1.85
C VAL A 318 14.68 -1.80 -0.72
N SER A 319 14.00 -1.95 0.44
CA SER A 319 14.52 -2.72 1.58
C SER A 319 14.56 -4.20 1.26
N ASP A 320 13.49 -4.74 0.69
CA ASP A 320 13.42 -6.14 0.25
C ASP A 320 14.51 -6.46 -0.77
N LYS A 321 14.69 -5.57 -1.76
CA LYS A 321 15.72 -5.67 -2.80
C LYS A 321 17.14 -5.65 -2.21
N LYS A 322 17.39 -4.74 -1.27
CA LYS A 322 18.69 -4.68 -0.56
C LYS A 322 18.93 -5.92 0.29
N GLY A 323 17.93 -6.36 1.06
CA GLY A 323 18.02 -7.57 1.88
C GLY A 323 18.39 -8.79 1.04
N TRP A 324 17.71 -8.97 -0.09
CA TRP A 324 18.03 -10.04 -1.03
C TRP A 324 19.45 -9.92 -1.60
N PHE A 325 19.85 -8.71 -2.01
CA PHE A 325 21.19 -8.45 -2.56
C PHE A 325 22.30 -8.76 -1.55
N VAL A 326 22.14 -8.30 -0.30
CA VAL A 326 23.09 -8.58 0.78
C VAL A 326 23.18 -10.07 1.05
N LEU A 327 22.04 -10.78 1.17
CA LEU A 327 22.01 -12.22 1.38
C LEU A 327 22.81 -12.96 0.30
N VAL A 328 22.53 -12.70 -0.97
CA VAL A 328 23.18 -13.38 -2.09
C VAL A 328 24.68 -13.09 -2.11
N ARG A 329 25.07 -11.83 -1.90
CA ARG A 329 26.49 -11.42 -1.85
C ARG A 329 27.24 -12.07 -0.70
N THR A 330 26.68 -12.05 0.51
CA THR A 330 27.32 -12.67 1.68
C THR A 330 27.53 -14.16 1.48
N VAL A 331 26.54 -14.87 0.91
CA VAL A 331 26.69 -16.29 0.62
C VAL A 331 27.80 -16.52 -0.41
N ARG A 332 27.83 -15.73 -1.49
CA ARG A 332 28.82 -15.82 -2.55
C ARG A 332 30.24 -15.53 -2.03
N GLU A 333 30.40 -14.49 -1.22
CA GLU A 333 31.65 -14.14 -0.58
C GLU A 333 32.17 -15.26 0.35
N ASN A 334 31.29 -15.85 1.16
CA ASN A 334 31.62 -16.96 2.05
C ASN A 334 32.04 -18.24 1.29
N MET A 335 31.63 -18.36 0.05
CA MET A 335 32.00 -19.49 -0.82
C MET A 335 33.23 -19.20 -1.69
N GLY A 336 33.87 -18.05 -1.56
CA GLY A 336 35.02 -17.63 -2.37
C GLY A 336 34.66 -17.36 -3.84
N ASP A 337 33.40 -17.11 -4.14
CA ASP A 337 32.93 -16.83 -5.51
C ASP A 337 33.00 -15.34 -5.81
N ASN A 338 34.10 -14.92 -6.43
CA ASN A 338 34.42 -13.50 -6.70
C ASN A 338 33.90 -12.97 -8.04
N ARG A 339 33.08 -13.72 -8.77
CA ARG A 339 32.62 -13.37 -10.14
C ARG A 339 31.91 -12.01 -10.26
N THR A 340 31.50 -11.39 -9.16
CA THR A 340 30.79 -10.10 -9.13
C THR A 340 31.48 -9.04 -8.29
N LEU A 341 32.66 -9.31 -7.71
CA LEU A 341 33.34 -8.42 -6.76
C LEU A 341 34.04 -7.21 -7.40
N ASP A 342 34.45 -7.31 -8.69
CA ASP A 342 35.38 -6.35 -9.30
C ASP A 342 34.81 -4.95 -9.61
N GLU A 343 33.49 -4.74 -9.52
CA GLU A 343 32.89 -3.44 -9.89
C GLU A 343 32.51 -2.55 -8.69
N PHE A 344 32.70 -2.99 -7.44
CA PHE A 344 32.33 -2.24 -6.24
C PHE A 344 33.51 -1.76 -5.39
N SER A 345 34.68 -1.67 -5.96
CA SER A 345 35.88 -1.13 -5.30
C SER A 345 35.90 0.40 -5.15
N ASP A 346 34.86 1.11 -5.64
CA ASP A 346 34.73 2.55 -5.39
C ASP A 346 34.20 2.80 -3.97
N PRO A 347 34.97 3.50 -3.09
CA PRO A 347 34.54 3.82 -1.72
C PRO A 347 33.23 4.61 -1.63
N LYS A 348 32.82 5.30 -2.68
CA LYS A 348 31.57 6.05 -2.77
C LYS A 348 30.34 5.17 -3.02
N SER A 349 30.54 3.93 -3.47
CA SER A 349 29.45 2.96 -3.72
C SER A 349 29.30 1.94 -2.60
N SER A 350 30.10 2.04 -1.52
CA SER A 350 30.05 1.06 -0.43
C SER A 350 28.70 1.08 0.28
N LEU A 351 28.12 -0.09 0.45
CA LEU A 351 26.84 -0.30 1.18
C LEU A 351 26.84 0.36 2.58
N ARG A 352 28.00 0.59 3.18
CA ARG A 352 28.14 1.26 4.48
C ARG A 352 27.69 2.72 4.46
N ALA A 353 27.85 3.43 3.33
CA ALA A 353 27.35 4.80 3.17
C ALA A 353 25.80 4.87 3.11
N TRP A 354 25.14 3.74 2.86
CA TRP A 354 23.70 3.63 2.70
C TRP A 354 22.99 3.01 3.92
N VAL A 355 23.72 2.32 4.80
CA VAL A 355 23.16 1.65 5.99
C VAL A 355 23.17 2.57 7.22
N GLY A 356 23.93 3.67 7.17
CA GLY A 356 24.03 4.65 8.24
C GLY A 356 22.94 5.72 8.26
N MET A 357 21.81 5.52 7.54
CA MET A 357 20.68 6.45 7.53
C MET A 357 19.38 5.75 7.90
#